data_8eea0945249a37ab903238ff2be8bfe2
#
_entry.id   8eea0945249a37ab903238ff2be8bfe2
#
_cell.length_a   1.000
_cell.length_b   1.000
_cell.length_c   1.000
_cell.angle_alpha   90.00
_cell.angle_beta   90.00
_cell.angle_gamma   90.00
#
_symmetry.space_group_name_H-M   'P 1'
#
loop_
_entity.id
_entity.type
_entity.pdbx_description
1 polymer ?
#
loop_
_entity_poly.entity_id
_entity_poly.type
_entity_poly.pdbx_seq_one_letter_code
_entity_poly.pdbx_strand_id
1 'polypeptide(L)'
;MTPTKTATKKTRAPKKVTPIPELPVNPFVFEILDAASSQRAKAKKVEVLKKYEHDSVKMIFVWNFDESVISLLPEGPVPYGETNAQTTFAGTLSDNLIKEAGGGESATGQDLDGRGKTSLRREYQNLYHYVKGGNDTLRPTRREMMFINLLEGLHPREAEILILTKDHKLTDKYKISLDVVKEAYPDITWGGRS
;
A
#
# COMPACT_ATOMS: atom_id res chain seq x y z
N MET A 1 25.43 -39.61 51.81
CA MET A 1 26.11 -38.87 50.70
C MET A 1 25.17 -38.86 49.51
N THR A 2 24.49 -37.74 49.28
CA THR A 2 23.55 -37.54 48.14
C THR A 2 24.24 -36.71 47.06
N PRO A 3 24.21 -37.12 45.77
CA PRO A 3 24.85 -36.34 44.71
C PRO A 3 23.93 -35.22 44.24
N THR A 4 24.48 -34.00 44.27
CA THR A 4 23.85 -32.76 43.77
C THR A 4 23.83 -32.82 42.25
N LYS A 5 22.62 -32.77 41.64
CA LYS A 5 22.43 -32.65 40.19
C LYS A 5 22.67 -31.18 39.75
N THR A 6 23.77 -30.96 39.09
CA THR A 6 24.11 -29.71 38.43
C THR A 6 23.24 -29.57 37.18
N ALA A 7 22.31 -28.57 37.17
CA ALA A 7 21.49 -28.27 36.02
C ALA A 7 22.31 -27.49 34.97
N THR A 8 22.62 -28.13 33.85
CA THR A 8 23.29 -27.50 32.69
C THR A 8 22.35 -26.54 32.03
N LYS A 9 22.65 -25.24 32.10
CA LYS A 9 21.94 -24.14 31.43
C LYS A 9 22.10 -24.28 29.91
N LYS A 10 21.04 -24.72 29.22
CA LYS A 10 21.01 -24.86 27.77
C LYS A 10 21.18 -23.50 27.13
N THR A 11 22.34 -23.22 26.58
CA THR A 11 22.64 -21.97 25.83
C THR A 11 21.77 -21.94 24.58
N ARG A 12 20.90 -20.97 24.53
CA ARG A 12 19.97 -20.75 23.40
C ARG A 12 20.80 -20.30 22.19
N ALA A 13 20.74 -21.06 21.08
CA ALA A 13 21.44 -20.76 19.84
C ALA A 13 21.12 -19.31 19.38
N PRO A 14 22.09 -18.59 18.81
CA PRO A 14 21.86 -17.21 18.33
C PRO A 14 20.75 -17.22 17.28
N LYS A 15 19.71 -16.38 17.51
CA LYS A 15 18.62 -16.19 16.56
C LYS A 15 19.22 -15.69 15.24
N LYS A 16 19.01 -16.41 14.13
CA LYS A 16 19.34 -15.93 12.78
C LYS A 16 18.72 -14.55 12.62
N VAL A 17 19.56 -13.54 12.55
CA VAL A 17 19.16 -12.16 12.20
C VAL A 17 18.82 -12.19 10.71
N THR A 18 17.55 -12.12 10.37
CA THR A 18 17.11 -11.98 8.99
C THR A 18 17.61 -10.61 8.50
N PRO A 19 18.45 -10.53 7.46
CA PRO A 19 18.90 -9.26 6.93
C PRO A 19 17.69 -8.48 6.39
N ILE A 20 17.77 -7.15 6.45
CA ILE A 20 16.76 -6.28 5.81
C ILE A 20 16.86 -6.51 4.31
N PRO A 21 15.74 -6.82 3.62
CA PRO A 21 15.76 -6.99 2.18
C PRO A 21 16.25 -5.70 1.50
N GLU A 22 17.12 -5.85 0.50
CA GLU A 22 17.52 -4.74 -0.35
C GLU A 22 16.46 -4.57 -1.44
N LEU A 23 15.85 -3.39 -1.46
CA LEU A 23 14.86 -2.99 -2.46
C LEU A 23 15.53 -2.10 -3.52
N PRO A 24 14.93 -1.96 -4.71
CA PRO A 24 15.39 -1.03 -5.74
C PRO A 24 15.55 0.41 -5.22
N VAL A 25 16.23 1.26 -5.97
CA VAL A 25 16.46 2.68 -5.60
C VAL A 25 15.14 3.44 -5.39
N ASN A 26 14.13 3.13 -6.20
CA ASN A 26 12.78 3.71 -6.11
C ASN A 26 11.75 2.58 -5.97
N PRO A 27 11.64 1.94 -4.79
CA PRO A 27 10.74 0.82 -4.62
C PRO A 27 9.28 1.29 -4.67
N PHE A 28 8.41 0.42 -5.16
CA PHE A 28 6.96 0.62 -5.03
C PHE A 28 6.53 0.58 -3.58
N VAL A 29 5.40 1.19 -3.27
CA VAL A 29 4.86 1.17 -1.89
C VAL A 29 4.60 -0.25 -1.43
N PHE A 30 4.08 -1.14 -2.29
CA PHE A 30 3.84 -2.53 -1.92
C PHE A 30 5.12 -3.30 -1.58
N GLU A 31 6.25 -3.02 -2.24
CA GLU A 31 7.53 -3.66 -1.94
C GLU A 31 8.03 -3.28 -0.53
N ILE A 32 7.85 -2.01 -0.15
CA ILE A 32 8.19 -1.53 1.19
C ILE A 32 7.31 -2.19 2.25
N LEU A 33 6.00 -2.26 2.00
CA LEU A 33 5.05 -2.89 2.92
C LEU A 33 5.28 -4.39 3.05
N ASP A 34 5.59 -5.10 1.95
CA ASP A 34 5.95 -6.52 1.99
C ASP A 34 7.24 -6.75 2.78
N ALA A 35 8.27 -5.96 2.50
CA ALA A 35 9.55 -6.05 3.20
C ALA A 35 9.37 -5.82 4.71
N ALA A 36 8.58 -4.84 5.12
CA ALA A 36 8.26 -4.59 6.52
C ALA A 36 7.38 -5.70 7.12
N SER A 37 6.34 -6.14 6.40
CA SER A 37 5.41 -7.18 6.86
C SER A 37 6.10 -8.54 7.03
N SER A 38 7.10 -8.87 6.22
CA SER A 38 7.88 -10.11 6.31
C SER A 38 8.71 -10.21 7.59
N GLN A 39 9.03 -9.09 8.23
CA GLN A 39 9.81 -9.07 9.46
C GLN A 39 8.95 -9.48 10.66
N ARG A 40 9.49 -10.39 11.50
CA ARG A 40 8.79 -10.85 12.71
C ARG A 40 8.93 -9.89 13.90
N ALA A 41 10.09 -9.24 14.03
CA ALA A 41 10.39 -8.34 15.13
C ALA A 41 9.92 -6.93 14.83
N LYS A 42 9.23 -6.27 15.79
CA LYS A 42 8.78 -4.89 15.69
C LYS A 42 9.93 -3.94 15.28
N ALA A 43 11.07 -4.03 15.97
CA ALA A 43 12.24 -3.20 15.68
C ALA A 43 12.72 -3.33 14.23
N LYS A 44 12.65 -4.54 13.65
CA LYS A 44 13.04 -4.75 12.25
C LYS A 44 12.04 -4.17 11.25
N LYS A 45 10.74 -4.19 11.57
CA LYS A 45 9.73 -3.51 10.76
C LYS A 45 9.98 -2.00 10.74
N VAL A 46 10.24 -1.41 11.90
CA VAL A 46 10.59 0.01 12.04
C VAL A 46 11.85 0.35 11.25
N GLU A 47 12.88 -0.50 11.31
CA GLU A 47 14.14 -0.30 10.59
C GLU A 47 13.92 -0.31 9.06
N VAL A 48 13.09 -1.23 8.53
CA VAL A 48 12.72 -1.27 7.11
C VAL A 48 11.97 -0.01 6.70
N LEU A 49 10.96 0.40 7.47
CA LEU A 49 10.15 1.60 7.18
C LEU A 49 11.00 2.88 7.19
N LYS A 50 11.94 3.00 8.12
CA LYS A 50 12.88 4.14 8.16
C LYS A 50 13.88 4.12 7.00
N LYS A 51 14.39 2.93 6.63
CA LYS A 51 15.34 2.80 5.52
C LYS A 51 14.74 3.22 4.18
N TYR A 52 13.45 2.92 3.97
CA TYR A 52 12.73 3.21 2.72
C TYR A 52 11.63 4.26 2.93
N GLU A 53 11.91 5.25 3.79
CA GLU A 53 10.99 6.34 4.09
C GLU A 53 10.62 7.12 2.83
N HIS A 54 9.32 7.36 2.65
CA HIS A 54 8.78 8.21 1.59
C HIS A 54 7.40 8.72 1.99
N ASP A 55 7.05 9.94 1.56
CA ASP A 55 5.79 10.58 1.92
C ASP A 55 4.56 9.81 1.45
N SER A 56 4.65 9.09 0.32
CA SER A 56 3.57 8.23 -0.14
C SER A 56 3.24 7.11 0.86
N VAL A 57 4.25 6.53 1.51
CA VAL A 57 4.06 5.49 2.54
C VAL A 57 3.43 6.10 3.79
N LYS A 58 3.89 7.28 4.21
CA LYS A 58 3.32 8.01 5.34
C LYS A 58 1.85 8.35 5.09
N MET A 59 1.52 8.85 3.88
CA MET A 59 0.15 9.19 3.50
C MET A 59 -0.79 7.98 3.57
N ILE A 60 -0.36 6.82 3.07
CA ILE A 60 -1.12 5.56 3.15
C ILE A 60 -1.37 5.16 4.60
N PHE A 61 -0.37 5.26 5.48
CA PHE A 61 -0.56 4.96 6.90
C PHE A 61 -1.45 5.96 7.61
N VAL A 62 -1.33 7.26 7.30
CA VAL A 62 -2.21 8.29 7.85
C VAL A 62 -3.64 8.00 7.44
N TRP A 63 -3.91 7.76 6.16
CA TRP A 63 -5.26 7.46 5.69
C TRP A 63 -5.83 6.19 6.33
N ASN A 64 -4.99 5.14 6.53
CA ASN A 64 -5.46 3.88 7.10
C ASN A 64 -5.67 3.92 8.61
N PHE A 65 -4.83 4.64 9.37
CA PHE A 65 -4.79 4.56 10.83
C PHE A 65 -5.33 5.79 11.56
N ASP A 66 -5.45 6.92 10.89
CA ASP A 66 -5.94 8.15 11.52
C ASP A 66 -7.47 8.21 11.40
N GLU A 67 -8.16 8.01 12.50
CA GLU A 67 -9.63 8.05 12.56
C GLU A 67 -10.21 9.43 12.21
N SER A 68 -9.40 10.50 12.25
CA SER A 68 -9.82 11.83 11.80
C SER A 68 -9.85 11.96 10.27
N VAL A 69 -9.23 11.03 9.54
CA VAL A 69 -9.25 11.00 8.08
C VAL A 69 -10.48 10.21 7.61
N ILE A 70 -11.50 10.92 7.19
CA ILE A 70 -12.77 10.32 6.73
C ILE A 70 -12.69 10.14 5.21
N SER A 71 -12.79 8.90 4.74
CA SER A 71 -12.90 8.60 3.31
C SER A 71 -14.24 9.06 2.76
N LEU A 72 -14.24 9.70 1.61
CA LEU A 72 -15.45 10.11 0.87
C LEU A 72 -15.78 9.14 -0.27
N LEU A 73 -15.12 7.98 -0.30
CA LEU A 73 -15.38 6.89 -1.24
C LEU A 73 -16.30 5.85 -0.59
N PRO A 74 -17.15 5.15 -1.37
CA PRO A 74 -17.96 4.06 -0.87
C PRO A 74 -17.08 2.93 -0.30
N GLU A 75 -17.55 2.30 0.78
CA GLU A 75 -16.91 1.11 1.31
C GLU A 75 -17.11 -0.11 0.38
N GLY A 76 -16.18 -1.05 0.48
CA GLY A 76 -16.25 -2.31 -0.24
C GLY A 76 -15.44 -2.35 -1.52
N PRO A 77 -15.66 -3.37 -2.36
CA PRO A 77 -14.91 -3.59 -3.58
C PRO A 77 -15.14 -2.48 -4.60
N VAL A 78 -14.09 -2.13 -5.33
CA VAL A 78 -14.14 -1.13 -6.39
C VAL A 78 -14.12 -1.87 -7.73
N PRO A 79 -15.07 -1.60 -8.65
CA PRO A 79 -15.10 -2.20 -9.97
C PRO A 79 -14.05 -1.57 -10.89
N TYR A 80 -12.80 -2.01 -10.76
CA TYR A 80 -11.71 -1.62 -11.66
C TYR A 80 -11.08 -2.88 -12.25
N GLY A 81 -10.58 -2.80 -13.49
CA GLY A 81 -9.93 -3.94 -14.14
C GLY A 81 -10.87 -5.12 -14.46
N GLU A 82 -12.15 -5.03 -14.14
CA GLU A 82 -13.15 -5.97 -14.61
C GLU A 82 -13.51 -5.62 -16.06
N THR A 83 -12.91 -6.33 -17.00
CA THR A 83 -13.36 -6.37 -18.40
C THR A 83 -14.70 -7.06 -18.51
N ASN A 84 -15.73 -6.49 -17.93
CA ASN A 84 -17.07 -6.77 -18.40
C ASN A 84 -17.25 -6.04 -19.73
N ALA A 85 -17.02 -6.78 -20.81
CA ALA A 85 -17.06 -6.35 -22.22
C ALA A 85 -18.37 -5.67 -22.65
N GLN A 86 -19.25 -5.32 -21.72
CA GLN A 86 -20.56 -4.76 -22.01
C GLN A 86 -20.84 -3.37 -21.43
N THR A 87 -20.01 -2.79 -20.58
CA THR A 87 -20.45 -1.58 -19.85
C THR A 87 -19.49 -0.42 -19.75
N THR A 88 -18.27 -0.46 -20.24
CA THR A 88 -17.39 0.71 -20.04
C THR A 88 -16.55 1.02 -21.27
N PHE A 89 -16.77 2.19 -21.83
CA PHE A 89 -15.92 2.82 -22.85
C PHE A 89 -14.44 2.91 -22.41
N ALA A 90 -14.14 2.88 -21.12
CA ALA A 90 -12.80 2.90 -20.56
C ALA A 90 -12.10 1.54 -20.67
N GLY A 91 -12.80 0.43 -20.39
CA GLY A 91 -12.25 -0.92 -20.61
C GLY A 91 -11.92 -1.16 -22.07
N THR A 92 -12.75 -0.65 -22.99
CA THR A 92 -12.55 -0.74 -24.43
C THR A 92 -11.31 0.04 -24.93
N LEU A 93 -10.93 1.13 -24.26
CA LEU A 93 -9.76 1.90 -24.69
C LEU A 93 -8.45 1.18 -24.34
N SER A 94 -8.36 0.58 -23.16
CA SER A 94 -7.23 -0.26 -22.77
C SER A 94 -7.16 -1.50 -23.67
N ASP A 95 -8.28 -2.20 -23.89
CA ASP A 95 -8.32 -3.39 -24.73
C ASP A 95 -8.06 -3.09 -26.21
N ASN A 96 -8.48 -1.93 -26.71
CA ASN A 96 -8.19 -1.51 -28.07
C ASN A 96 -6.73 -1.12 -28.25
N LEU A 97 -6.11 -0.47 -27.27
CA LEU A 97 -4.67 -0.22 -27.24
C LEU A 97 -3.87 -1.53 -27.22
N ILE A 98 -4.37 -2.55 -26.51
CA ILE A 98 -3.79 -3.90 -26.49
C ILE A 98 -3.83 -4.54 -27.88
N LYS A 99 -4.97 -4.46 -28.54
CA LYS A 99 -5.17 -5.04 -29.87
C LYS A 99 -4.36 -4.31 -30.95
N GLU A 100 -4.29 -2.98 -30.90
CA GLU A 100 -3.54 -2.15 -31.85
C GLU A 100 -2.02 -2.23 -31.67
N ALA A 101 -1.54 -2.44 -30.44
CA ALA A 101 -0.11 -2.61 -30.15
C ALA A 101 0.43 -4.01 -30.49
N GLY A 102 -0.36 -4.87 -31.14
CA GLY A 102 0.11 -6.17 -31.64
C GLY A 102 0.13 -7.30 -30.63
N GLY A 103 -0.74 -7.23 -29.60
CA GLY A 103 -0.99 -8.38 -28.72
C GLY A 103 0.14 -8.73 -27.76
N GLY A 104 1.02 -7.80 -27.46
CA GLY A 104 1.97 -7.94 -26.36
C GLY A 104 1.26 -7.70 -25.03
N GLU A 105 1.64 -8.43 -23.98
CA GLU A 105 1.12 -8.30 -22.60
C GLU A 105 1.26 -6.87 -22.01
N SER A 106 1.85 -5.94 -22.73
CA SER A 106 2.15 -4.57 -22.36
C SER A 106 0.98 -3.59 -22.44
N ALA A 107 -0.17 -4.02 -22.90
CA ALA A 107 -1.23 -3.08 -23.25
C ALA A 107 -2.33 -2.92 -22.19
N THR A 108 -2.21 -3.56 -21.03
CA THR A 108 -3.12 -3.37 -19.87
C THR A 108 -2.82 -2.12 -19.05
N GLY A 109 -2.11 -1.13 -19.60
CA GLY A 109 -1.66 0.02 -18.82
C GLY A 109 -0.44 -0.24 -17.96
N GLN A 110 0.02 -1.47 -17.95
CA GLN A 110 1.26 -1.92 -17.33
C GLN A 110 2.36 -1.96 -18.42
N ASP A 111 3.57 -1.61 -18.08
CA ASP A 111 4.72 -1.92 -18.93
C ASP A 111 4.97 -3.44 -18.92
N LEU A 112 5.93 -3.91 -19.73
CA LEU A 112 6.28 -5.34 -19.80
C LEU A 112 6.62 -5.97 -18.44
N ASP A 113 6.95 -5.14 -17.45
CA ASP A 113 7.24 -5.55 -16.08
C ASP A 113 6.01 -5.41 -15.14
N GLY A 114 4.82 -5.07 -15.66
CA GLY A 114 3.60 -4.86 -14.87
C GLY A 114 3.63 -3.61 -14.00
N ARG A 115 4.43 -2.59 -14.32
CA ARG A 115 4.65 -1.42 -13.45
C ARG A 115 3.53 -0.40 -13.43
N GLY A 116 2.58 -0.48 -14.37
CA GLY A 116 1.53 0.51 -14.52
C GLY A 116 2.01 1.82 -15.17
N LYS A 117 1.06 2.68 -15.54
CA LYS A 117 1.33 4.00 -16.15
C LYS A 117 1.82 5.03 -15.15
N THR A 118 1.43 4.87 -13.88
CA THR A 118 1.80 5.74 -12.76
C THR A 118 2.12 4.92 -11.52
N SER A 119 2.47 5.57 -10.44
CA SER A 119 2.77 4.92 -9.16
C SER A 119 2.25 5.75 -7.99
N LEU A 120 2.02 5.12 -6.84
CA LEU A 120 1.64 5.83 -5.61
C LEU A 120 2.66 6.90 -5.20
N ARG A 121 3.94 6.71 -5.53
CA ARG A 121 4.99 7.70 -5.28
C ARG A 121 4.81 8.99 -6.09
N ARG A 122 4.09 8.96 -7.19
CA ARG A 122 3.75 10.14 -8.00
C ARG A 122 2.40 10.74 -7.61
N GLU A 123 1.43 9.86 -7.32
CA GLU A 123 0.04 10.24 -7.13
C GLU A 123 -0.35 10.58 -5.69
N TYR A 124 0.52 10.31 -4.69
CA TYR A 124 0.16 10.49 -3.28
C TYR A 124 -0.31 11.92 -2.95
N GLN A 125 0.20 12.93 -3.64
CA GLN A 125 -0.23 14.31 -3.45
C GLN A 125 -1.67 14.56 -3.88
N ASN A 126 -2.22 13.74 -4.77
CA ASN A 126 -3.58 13.86 -5.28
C ASN A 126 -4.61 13.10 -4.41
N LEU A 127 -4.16 12.32 -3.43
CA LEU A 127 -5.04 11.50 -2.59
C LEU A 127 -5.98 12.33 -1.70
N TYR A 128 -5.69 13.61 -1.47
CA TYR A 128 -6.57 14.54 -0.73
C TYR A 128 -7.96 14.68 -1.37
N HIS A 129 -8.11 14.43 -2.66
CA HIS A 129 -9.41 14.47 -3.34
C HIS A 129 -10.41 13.45 -2.82
N TYR A 130 -9.94 12.40 -2.17
CA TYR A 130 -10.74 11.25 -1.72
C TYR A 130 -11.11 11.29 -0.25
N VAL A 131 -10.61 12.28 0.49
CA VAL A 131 -10.86 12.44 1.93
C VAL A 131 -11.59 13.75 2.23
N LYS A 132 -12.37 13.77 3.31
CA LYS A 132 -13.11 14.94 3.78
C LYS A 132 -12.15 16.07 4.12
N GLY A 133 -12.55 17.31 3.78
CA GLY A 133 -11.72 18.50 3.98
C GLY A 133 -10.65 18.72 2.93
N GLY A 134 -10.41 17.74 2.04
CA GLY A 134 -9.45 17.90 0.94
C GLY A 134 -10.04 18.63 -0.27
N ASN A 135 -11.09 18.07 -0.87
CA ASN A 135 -11.80 18.69 -2.00
C ASN A 135 -13.31 18.42 -1.89
N ASP A 136 -13.98 19.16 -1.04
CA ASP A 136 -15.41 18.97 -0.74
C ASP A 136 -16.33 19.47 -1.85
N THR A 137 -15.83 20.31 -2.77
CA THR A 137 -16.60 20.80 -3.93
C THR A 137 -16.74 19.76 -5.03
N LEU A 138 -15.93 18.70 -5.00
CA LEU A 138 -15.93 17.63 -5.99
C LEU A 138 -17.17 16.73 -5.81
N ARG A 139 -17.96 16.58 -6.88
CA ARG A 139 -19.16 15.73 -6.87
C ARG A 139 -18.77 14.26 -6.60
N PRO A 140 -19.56 13.50 -5.80
CA PRO A 140 -19.26 12.11 -5.44
C PRO A 140 -18.96 11.23 -6.66
N THR A 141 -19.84 11.22 -7.67
CA THR A 141 -19.65 10.42 -8.89
C THR A 141 -18.33 10.76 -9.61
N ARG A 142 -17.95 12.06 -9.65
CA ARG A 142 -16.69 12.46 -10.26
C ARG A 142 -15.49 11.96 -9.45
N ARG A 143 -15.60 11.99 -8.12
CA ARG A 143 -14.56 11.48 -7.22
C ARG A 143 -14.35 9.98 -7.41
N GLU A 144 -15.44 9.20 -7.48
CA GLU A 144 -15.39 7.77 -7.74
C GLU A 144 -14.75 7.44 -9.10
N MET A 145 -15.15 8.15 -10.17
CA MET A 145 -14.53 7.98 -11.49
C MET A 145 -13.02 8.29 -11.46
N MET A 146 -12.63 9.37 -10.80
CA MET A 146 -11.21 9.72 -10.65
C MET A 146 -10.44 8.64 -9.89
N PHE A 147 -11.06 8.04 -8.87
CA PHE A 147 -10.44 6.96 -8.10
C PHE A 147 -10.28 5.70 -8.95
N ILE A 148 -11.30 5.31 -9.71
CA ILE A 148 -11.23 4.16 -10.64
C ILE A 148 -10.11 4.38 -11.67
N ASN A 149 -10.05 5.55 -12.30
CA ASN A 149 -9.00 5.88 -13.28
C ASN A 149 -7.61 5.83 -12.66
N LEU A 150 -7.47 6.26 -11.39
CA LEU A 150 -6.21 6.15 -10.66
C LEU A 150 -5.83 4.68 -10.47
N LEU A 151 -6.77 3.82 -10.02
CA LEU A 151 -6.51 2.39 -9.82
C LEU A 151 -6.09 1.69 -11.13
N GLU A 152 -6.74 2.03 -12.24
CA GLU A 152 -6.40 1.49 -13.58
C GLU A 152 -5.01 1.91 -14.07
N GLY A 153 -4.53 3.07 -13.64
CA GLY A 153 -3.18 3.55 -13.96
C GLY A 153 -2.07 2.98 -13.08
N LEU A 154 -2.40 2.43 -11.92
CA LEU A 154 -1.43 1.91 -10.96
C LEU A 154 -1.05 0.45 -11.24
N HIS A 155 0.11 0.04 -10.70
CA HIS A 155 0.41 -1.38 -10.57
C HIS A 155 -0.69 -2.07 -9.75
N PRO A 156 -1.17 -3.28 -10.12
CA PRO A 156 -2.29 -3.96 -9.45
C PRO A 156 -2.13 -4.06 -7.93
N ARG A 157 -0.91 -4.29 -7.44
CA ARG A 157 -0.62 -4.38 -6.01
C ARG A 157 -0.66 -3.01 -5.30
N GLU A 158 -0.36 -1.91 -6.00
CA GLU A 158 -0.54 -0.55 -5.46
C GLU A 158 -2.03 -0.15 -5.44
N ALA A 159 -2.78 -0.55 -6.46
CA ALA A 159 -4.23 -0.37 -6.50
C ALA A 159 -4.91 -1.10 -5.32
N GLU A 160 -4.52 -2.34 -5.05
CA GLU A 160 -5.00 -3.10 -3.90
C GLU A 160 -4.70 -2.41 -2.56
N ILE A 161 -3.52 -1.82 -2.40
CA ILE A 161 -3.19 -1.02 -1.21
C ILE A 161 -4.17 0.13 -1.02
N LEU A 162 -4.49 0.89 -2.08
CA LEU A 162 -5.45 1.99 -1.99
C LEU A 162 -6.85 1.52 -1.61
N ILE A 163 -7.31 0.39 -2.16
CA ILE A 163 -8.61 -0.20 -1.82
C ILE A 163 -8.65 -0.59 -0.35
N LEU A 164 -7.63 -1.26 0.15
CA LEU A 164 -7.53 -1.63 1.56
C LEU A 164 -7.44 -0.40 2.47
N THR A 165 -6.69 0.61 2.04
CA THR A 165 -6.47 1.84 2.81
C THR A 165 -7.76 2.66 2.95
N LYS A 166 -8.55 2.79 1.87
CA LYS A 166 -9.82 3.56 1.93
C LYS A 166 -10.84 2.95 2.92
N ASP A 167 -10.76 1.63 3.14
CA ASP A 167 -11.63 0.87 4.06
C ASP A 167 -10.95 0.62 5.42
N HIS A 168 -9.79 1.22 5.69
CA HIS A 168 -9.00 1.02 6.93
C HIS A 168 -8.61 -0.45 7.19
N LYS A 169 -8.46 -1.26 6.12
CA LYS A 169 -8.20 -2.72 6.18
C LYS A 169 -6.77 -3.11 5.77
N LEU A 170 -5.84 -2.15 5.75
CA LEU A 170 -4.45 -2.43 5.35
C LEU A 170 -3.79 -3.50 6.24
N THR A 171 -4.17 -3.56 7.52
CA THR A 171 -3.67 -4.54 8.48
C THR A 171 -4.08 -5.98 8.18
N ASP A 172 -5.16 -6.20 7.42
CA ASP A 172 -5.63 -7.54 7.04
C ASP A 172 -4.61 -8.24 6.15
N LYS A 173 -3.97 -7.49 5.29
CA LYS A 173 -2.92 -8.00 4.39
C LYS A 173 -1.51 -7.80 4.96
N TYR A 174 -1.21 -6.60 5.43
CA TYR A 174 0.12 -6.23 5.92
C TYR A 174 0.14 -6.19 7.44
N LYS A 175 0.96 -7.04 8.05
CA LYS A 175 1.09 -7.15 9.52
C LYS A 175 1.90 -5.99 10.12
N ILE A 176 1.45 -4.77 9.86
CA ILE A 176 2.05 -3.52 10.34
C ILE A 176 0.99 -2.83 11.21
N SER A 177 1.26 -2.69 12.50
CA SER A 177 0.36 -2.04 13.44
C SER A 177 0.65 -0.54 13.56
N LEU A 178 -0.31 0.24 14.07
CA LEU A 178 -0.15 1.67 14.35
C LEU A 178 1.07 1.96 15.24
N ASP A 179 1.36 1.10 16.23
CA ASP A 179 2.54 1.27 17.10
C ASP A 179 3.87 1.17 16.35
N VAL A 180 3.93 0.35 15.31
CA VAL A 180 5.10 0.26 14.41
C VAL A 180 5.24 1.54 13.62
N VAL A 181 4.14 2.07 13.10
CA VAL A 181 4.13 3.30 12.30
C VAL A 181 4.49 4.51 13.13
N LYS A 182 3.95 4.64 14.35
CA LYS A 182 4.29 5.73 15.30
C LYS A 182 5.77 5.73 15.68
N GLU A 183 6.36 4.55 15.85
CA GLU A 183 7.79 4.43 16.17
C GLU A 183 8.69 4.67 14.93
N ALA A 184 8.21 4.29 13.74
CA ALA A 184 8.93 4.54 12.49
C ALA A 184 8.92 6.03 12.11
N TYR A 185 7.76 6.68 12.24
CA TYR A 185 7.50 8.05 11.80
C TYR A 185 6.95 8.91 12.95
N PRO A 186 7.81 9.35 13.88
CA PRO A 186 7.39 10.17 15.02
C PRO A 186 6.98 11.60 14.61
N ASP A 187 7.30 12.00 13.40
CA ASP A 187 6.95 13.29 12.81
C ASP A 187 5.48 13.38 12.36
N ILE A 188 4.77 12.24 12.27
CA ILE A 188 3.35 12.22 11.92
C ILE A 188 2.52 12.70 13.09
N THR A 189 1.79 13.80 12.88
CA THR A 189 0.73 14.24 13.81
C THR A 189 -0.54 13.46 13.54
N TRP A 190 -1.09 12.82 14.56
CA TRP A 190 -2.31 12.01 14.49
C TRP A 190 -3.51 12.82 15.00
N GLY A 191 -4.64 12.71 14.30
CA GLY A 191 -5.86 13.42 14.64
C GLY A 191 -5.94 14.86 14.08
N GLY A 192 -7.17 15.45 14.14
CA GLY A 192 -7.40 16.86 13.80
C GLY A 192 -7.38 17.19 12.31
N ARG A 193 -7.63 16.22 11.43
CA ARG A 193 -7.65 16.40 9.97
C ARG A 193 -9.05 16.49 9.35
N SER A 194 -10.11 16.31 10.11
CA SER A 194 -11.51 16.38 9.65
C SER A 194 -12.18 17.69 10.03
#